data_7a13265d315d91183e2c10ecef501e09
#
_entry.id   7a13265d315d91183e2c10ecef501e09
#
_cell.length_a   1.000
_cell.length_b   1.000
_cell.length_c   1.000
_cell.angle_alpha   90.00
_cell.angle_beta   90.00
_cell.angle_gamma   90.00
#
_symmetry.space_group_name_H-M   'P 1'
#
loop_
_entity.id
_entity.type
_entity.pdbx_description
1 polymer ?
#
loop_
_entity_poly.entity_id
_entity_poly.type
_entity_poly.pdbx_seq_one_letter_code
_entity_poly.pdbx_strand_id
1 'polypeptide(L)'
;MTAREYLSQGSLLEQRIASNMRRAEAMRALATSVSSPAADTVRVLSFSSGEAPFIRALEKAEALEEQAAADMDLLLDLKDQMEQTICTVPEEKLRLVLSFRYLERMTWPEIAESLHISRGTVRTRHEAALSILILPDHPIDINNPLRKSARPAAAW
;
A
#
# COMPACT_ATOMS: atom_id res chain seq x y z
N MET A 1 -13.91 -2.97 -12.57
CA MET A 1 -12.59 -3.46 -12.05
C MET A 1 -12.34 -4.86 -12.54
N THR A 2 -11.23 -5.08 -13.19
CA THR A 2 -10.80 -6.43 -13.64
C THR A 2 -10.07 -7.16 -12.51
N ALA A 3 -9.92 -8.49 -12.64
CA ALA A 3 -9.16 -9.29 -11.69
C ALA A 3 -7.72 -8.79 -11.51
N ARG A 4 -7.08 -8.40 -12.60
CA ARG A 4 -5.72 -7.83 -12.59
C ARG A 4 -5.67 -6.49 -11.84
N GLU A 5 -6.61 -5.59 -12.11
CA GLU A 5 -6.69 -4.30 -11.41
C GLU A 5 -6.93 -4.50 -9.92
N TYR A 6 -7.86 -5.38 -9.57
CA TYR A 6 -8.16 -5.70 -8.18
C TYR A 6 -6.93 -6.18 -7.41
N LEU A 7 -6.25 -7.20 -7.94
CA LEU A 7 -5.07 -7.78 -7.28
C LEU A 7 -3.86 -6.82 -7.26
N SER A 8 -3.73 -5.94 -8.24
CA SER A 8 -2.62 -4.98 -8.30
C SER A 8 -2.74 -3.84 -7.28
N GLN A 9 -3.92 -3.63 -6.70
CA GLN A 9 -4.16 -2.58 -5.72
C GLN A 9 -3.26 -2.69 -4.48
N GLY A 10 -2.96 -3.92 -4.03
CA GLY A 10 -2.09 -4.15 -2.88
C GLY A 10 -0.72 -3.49 -3.05
N SER A 11 -0.09 -3.69 -4.22
CA SER A 11 1.20 -3.07 -4.54
C SER A 11 1.13 -1.54 -4.62
N LEU A 12 0.08 -0.99 -5.22
CA LEU A 12 -0.12 0.46 -5.31
C LEU A 12 -0.30 1.09 -3.92
N LEU A 13 -1.07 0.45 -3.07
CA LEU A 13 -1.33 0.92 -1.70
C LEU A 13 -0.05 0.88 -0.84
N GLU A 14 0.74 -0.18 -0.96
CA GLU A 14 2.05 -0.27 -0.28
C GLU A 14 3.01 0.84 -0.75
N GLN A 15 3.04 1.14 -2.04
CA GLN A 15 3.86 2.24 -2.58
C GLN A 15 3.37 3.60 -2.07
N ARG A 16 2.07 3.81 -1.95
CA ARG A 16 1.48 5.04 -1.39
C ARG A 16 1.85 5.21 0.08
N ILE A 17 1.74 4.15 0.89
CA ILE A 17 2.16 4.15 2.29
C ILE A 17 3.63 4.52 2.42
N ALA A 18 4.50 3.82 1.69
CA ALA A 18 5.95 4.07 1.72
C ALA A 18 6.29 5.50 1.29
N SER A 19 5.63 6.04 0.26
CA SER A 19 5.81 7.42 -0.18
C SER A 19 5.40 8.43 0.90
N ASN A 20 4.24 8.24 1.53
CA ASN A 20 3.76 9.13 2.59
C ASN A 20 4.70 9.11 3.81
N MET A 21 5.22 7.95 4.18
CA MET A 21 6.18 7.82 5.28
C MET A 21 7.50 8.54 4.98
N ARG A 22 8.06 8.38 3.77
CA ARG A 22 9.27 9.12 3.36
C ARG A 22 9.06 10.63 3.35
N ARG A 23 7.90 11.08 2.88
CA ARG A 23 7.54 12.51 2.87
C ARG A 23 7.36 13.06 4.28
N ALA A 24 6.77 12.31 5.18
CA ALA A 24 6.64 12.68 6.59
C ALA A 24 8.02 12.82 7.25
N GLU A 25 8.90 11.87 7.01
CA GLU A 25 10.29 11.92 7.50
C GLU A 25 11.03 13.15 6.98
N ALA A 26 10.89 13.47 5.69
CA ALA A 26 11.47 14.68 5.08
C ALA A 26 10.93 15.96 5.73
N MET A 27 9.64 16.02 6.04
CA MET A 27 9.05 17.19 6.73
C MET A 27 9.57 17.33 8.17
N ARG A 28 9.75 16.22 8.89
CA ARG A 28 10.34 16.26 10.23
C ARG A 28 11.81 16.68 10.19
N ALA A 29 12.58 16.24 9.19
CA ALA A 29 13.96 16.68 8.99
C ALA A 29 14.04 18.18 8.70
N LEU A 30 13.14 18.73 7.87
CA LEU A 30 13.03 20.17 7.63
C LEU A 30 12.71 20.93 8.91
N ALA A 31 11.77 20.47 9.71
CA ALA A 31 11.43 21.07 11.00
C ALA A 31 12.64 21.12 11.93
N THR A 32 13.42 20.04 12.00
CA THR A 32 14.63 19.98 12.81
C THR A 32 15.71 20.93 12.31
N SER A 33 15.90 21.08 10.99
CA SER A 33 16.89 21.98 10.42
C SER A 33 16.57 23.47 10.66
N VAL A 34 15.30 23.84 10.67
CA VAL A 34 14.83 25.22 10.95
C VAL A 34 15.02 25.57 12.42
N SER A 35 14.97 24.61 13.33
CA SER A 35 15.16 24.80 14.77
C SER A 35 16.63 24.69 15.23
N SER A 36 17.57 24.43 14.32
CA SER A 36 19.00 24.28 14.66
C SER A 36 19.67 25.61 15.03
N PRO A 37 20.49 25.65 16.11
CA PRO A 37 21.15 26.88 16.55
C PRO A 37 22.23 27.44 15.61
N ALA A 38 22.59 26.76 14.56
CA ALA A 38 23.53 27.25 13.52
C ALA A 38 22.99 28.42 12.69
N ALA A 39 21.73 28.77 12.84
CA ALA A 39 21.09 29.93 12.21
C ALA A 39 21.28 31.25 13.01
N ASP A 40 22.23 31.30 13.92
CA ASP A 40 22.35 32.40 14.93
C ASP A 40 22.83 33.74 14.39
N THR A 41 23.15 33.87 13.11
CA THR A 41 23.64 35.11 12.52
C THR A 41 22.57 36.01 11.87
N VAL A 42 21.31 35.59 11.82
CA VAL A 42 20.21 36.36 11.21
C VAL A 42 19.06 36.61 12.19
N ARG A 43 19.35 36.63 13.48
CA ARG A 43 18.35 36.61 14.56
C ARG A 43 17.66 37.91 14.89
N VAL A 44 17.90 39.00 14.16
CA VAL A 44 17.43 40.34 14.63
C VAL A 44 16.08 40.79 14.01
N LEU A 45 15.52 40.10 13.04
CA LEU A 45 14.36 40.65 12.32
C LEU A 45 13.10 39.80 12.17
N SER A 46 12.96 38.63 12.77
CA SER A 46 11.67 37.93 12.66
C SER A 46 11.40 36.87 13.71
N PHE A 47 11.00 37.28 14.88
CA PHE A 47 10.44 36.38 15.91
C PHE A 47 9.11 35.73 15.50
N SER A 48 8.46 36.17 14.43
CA SER A 48 7.18 35.63 13.97
C SER A 48 7.26 34.70 12.75
N SER A 49 8.37 34.66 12.02
CA SER A 49 8.47 33.85 10.80
C SER A 49 9.14 32.48 10.96
N GLY A 50 9.84 32.23 12.07
CA GLY A 50 10.54 31.00 12.32
C GLY A 50 9.65 29.85 12.87
N GLU A 51 8.66 30.18 13.71
CA GLU A 51 7.73 29.21 14.27
C GLU A 51 6.72 28.71 13.25
N ALA A 52 6.19 29.56 12.39
CA ALA A 52 5.17 29.18 11.42
C ALA A 52 5.64 28.14 10.39
N PRO A 53 6.84 28.24 9.76
CA PRO A 53 7.37 27.18 8.90
C PRO A 53 7.65 25.86 9.63
N PHE A 54 8.16 25.91 10.85
CA PHE A 54 8.41 24.75 11.70
C PHE A 54 7.10 24.01 12.03
N ILE A 55 6.10 24.74 12.52
CA ILE A 55 4.78 24.20 12.84
C ILE A 55 4.12 23.60 11.60
N ARG A 56 4.16 24.31 10.47
CA ARG A 56 3.61 23.80 9.21
C ARG A 56 4.29 22.53 8.73
N ALA A 57 5.59 22.39 8.91
CA ALA A 57 6.33 21.18 8.57
C ALA A 57 5.89 19.99 9.47
N LEU A 58 5.74 20.21 10.78
CA LEU A 58 5.25 19.19 11.70
C LEU A 58 3.81 18.78 11.40
N GLU A 59 2.91 19.74 11.19
CA GLU A 59 1.51 19.45 10.82
C GLU A 59 1.42 18.64 9.52
N LYS A 60 2.25 18.96 8.54
CA LYS A 60 2.34 18.23 7.29
C LYS A 60 2.84 16.78 7.52
N ALA A 61 3.85 16.61 8.36
CA ALA A 61 4.36 15.28 8.73
C ALA A 61 3.28 14.44 9.41
N GLU A 62 2.57 15.01 10.39
CA GLU A 62 1.48 14.35 11.11
C GLU A 62 0.34 13.92 10.17
N ALA A 63 -0.07 14.82 9.26
CA ALA A 63 -1.10 14.51 8.27
C ALA A 63 -0.70 13.36 7.34
N LEU A 64 0.57 13.30 6.91
CA LEU A 64 1.09 12.21 6.08
C LEU A 64 1.19 10.88 6.84
N GLU A 65 1.58 10.91 8.10
CA GLU A 65 1.63 9.72 8.97
C GLU A 65 0.23 9.18 9.25
N GLU A 66 -0.73 10.05 9.50
CA GLU A 66 -2.13 9.70 9.72
C GLU A 66 -2.75 9.05 8.47
N GLN A 67 -2.46 9.60 7.29
CA GLN A 67 -2.87 9.01 6.02
C GLN A 67 -2.21 7.65 5.80
N ALA A 68 -0.93 7.50 6.11
CA ALA A 68 -0.22 6.23 6.01
C ALA A 68 -0.80 5.16 6.97
N ALA A 69 -1.18 5.55 8.18
CA ALA A 69 -1.83 4.65 9.14
C ALA A 69 -3.19 4.18 8.65
N ALA A 70 -4.02 5.08 8.12
CA ALA A 70 -5.31 4.72 7.53
C ALA A 70 -5.15 3.81 6.31
N ASP A 71 -4.17 4.06 5.47
CA ASP A 71 -3.84 3.22 4.31
C ASP A 71 -3.32 1.84 4.73
N MET A 72 -2.62 1.73 5.86
CA MET A 72 -2.17 0.45 6.41
C MET A 72 -3.35 -0.43 6.84
N ASP A 73 -4.34 0.15 7.52
CA ASP A 73 -5.56 -0.58 7.89
C ASP A 73 -6.32 -1.06 6.65
N LEU A 74 -6.42 -0.19 5.64
CA LEU A 74 -7.03 -0.55 4.36
C LEU A 74 -6.26 -1.66 3.64
N LEU A 75 -4.93 -1.63 3.71
CA LEU A 75 -4.07 -2.67 3.12
C LEU A 75 -4.28 -4.04 3.77
N LEU A 76 -4.42 -4.09 5.09
CA LEU A 76 -4.71 -5.34 5.80
C LEU A 76 -6.06 -5.91 5.37
N ASP A 77 -7.10 -5.08 5.35
CA ASP A 77 -8.44 -5.50 4.89
C ASP A 77 -8.41 -5.98 3.43
N LEU A 78 -7.67 -5.27 2.57
CA LEU A 78 -7.51 -5.64 1.16
C LEU A 78 -6.77 -6.98 1.01
N LYS A 79 -5.70 -7.20 1.74
CA LYS A 79 -4.92 -8.46 1.70
C LYS A 79 -5.77 -9.65 2.17
N ASP A 80 -6.52 -9.47 3.23
CA ASP A 80 -7.45 -10.52 3.71
C ASP A 80 -8.51 -10.85 2.65
N GLN A 81 -9.10 -9.84 2.03
CA GLN A 81 -10.07 -10.05 0.95
C GLN A 81 -9.43 -10.72 -0.28
N MET A 82 -8.22 -10.30 -0.66
CA MET A 82 -7.48 -10.90 -1.77
C MET A 82 -7.15 -12.38 -1.50
N GLU A 83 -6.70 -12.70 -0.31
CA GLU A 83 -6.41 -14.09 0.09
C GLU A 83 -7.66 -14.96 -0.02
N GLN A 84 -8.77 -14.52 0.55
CA GLN A 84 -10.06 -15.21 0.44
C GLN A 84 -10.47 -15.40 -1.03
N THR A 85 -10.30 -14.37 -1.85
CA THR A 85 -10.64 -14.40 -3.27
C THR A 85 -9.75 -15.39 -4.03
N ILE A 86 -8.45 -15.39 -3.79
CA ILE A 86 -7.50 -16.33 -4.42
C ILE A 86 -7.82 -17.77 -3.99
N CYS A 87 -8.21 -17.99 -2.74
CA CYS A 87 -8.59 -19.32 -2.25
C CYS A 87 -9.79 -19.94 -2.98
N THR A 88 -10.61 -19.13 -3.66
CA THR A 88 -11.73 -19.66 -4.47
C THR A 88 -11.28 -20.32 -5.77
N VAL A 89 -10.06 -20.08 -6.23
CA VAL A 89 -9.50 -20.72 -7.43
C VAL A 89 -9.30 -22.23 -7.16
N PRO A 90 -9.95 -23.11 -7.92
CA PRO A 90 -9.96 -24.55 -7.60
C PRO A 90 -8.61 -25.23 -7.80
N GLU A 91 -7.81 -24.80 -8.77
CA GLU A 91 -6.53 -25.40 -9.10
C GLU A 91 -5.39 -24.80 -8.27
N GLU A 92 -4.74 -25.63 -7.44
CA GLU A 92 -3.66 -25.21 -6.53
C GLU A 92 -2.48 -24.53 -7.26
N LYS A 93 -2.10 -25.06 -8.42
CA LYS A 93 -1.00 -24.49 -9.22
C LYS A 93 -1.27 -23.07 -9.65
N LEU A 94 -2.53 -22.73 -9.92
CA LEU A 94 -2.97 -21.37 -10.29
C LEU A 94 -3.04 -20.47 -9.05
N ARG A 95 -3.57 -20.99 -7.94
CA ARG A 95 -3.59 -20.26 -6.67
C ARG A 95 -2.20 -19.84 -6.22
N LEU A 96 -1.24 -20.76 -6.29
CA LEU A 96 0.15 -20.47 -5.89
C LEU A 96 0.77 -19.34 -6.70
N VAL A 97 0.55 -19.30 -8.01
CA VAL A 97 1.07 -18.21 -8.86
C VAL A 97 0.46 -16.87 -8.45
N LEU A 98 -0.84 -16.80 -8.16
CA LEU A 98 -1.49 -15.58 -7.69
C LEU A 98 -1.00 -15.18 -6.30
N SER A 99 -0.88 -16.12 -5.37
CA SER A 99 -0.39 -15.87 -4.02
C SER A 99 1.04 -15.32 -4.03
N PHE A 100 1.94 -15.98 -4.75
CA PHE A 100 3.34 -15.55 -4.86
C PHE A 100 3.46 -14.17 -5.49
N ARG A 101 2.67 -13.89 -6.53
CA ARG A 101 2.75 -12.60 -7.23
C ARG A 101 2.15 -11.44 -6.43
N TYR A 102 0.96 -11.63 -5.85
CA TYR A 102 0.15 -10.53 -5.31
C TYR A 102 0.16 -10.42 -3.78
N LEU A 103 0.30 -11.53 -3.08
CA LEU A 103 0.39 -11.52 -1.60
C LEU A 103 1.83 -11.46 -1.12
N GLU A 104 2.73 -12.25 -1.71
CA GLU A 104 4.15 -12.30 -1.34
C GLU A 104 5.03 -11.34 -2.16
N ARG A 105 4.48 -10.77 -3.25
CA ARG A 105 5.17 -9.80 -4.12
C ARG A 105 6.44 -10.31 -4.79
N MET A 106 6.49 -11.58 -5.09
CA MET A 106 7.59 -12.18 -5.80
C MET A 106 7.67 -11.69 -7.27
N THR A 107 8.86 -11.55 -7.77
CA THR A 107 9.10 -11.29 -9.19
C THR A 107 8.83 -12.53 -10.04
N TRP A 108 8.61 -12.37 -11.33
CA TRP A 108 8.38 -13.50 -12.22
C TRP A 108 9.50 -14.54 -12.20
N PRO A 109 10.81 -14.14 -12.21
CA PRO A 109 11.90 -15.09 -12.06
C PRO A 109 11.88 -15.85 -10.73
N GLU A 110 11.57 -15.18 -9.61
CA GLU A 110 11.48 -15.81 -8.29
C GLU A 110 10.36 -16.85 -8.23
N ILE A 111 9.20 -16.56 -8.83
CA ILE A 111 8.08 -17.52 -8.93
C ILE A 111 8.49 -18.74 -9.75
N ALA A 112 9.12 -18.52 -10.91
CA ALA A 112 9.60 -19.59 -11.77
C ALA A 112 10.58 -20.51 -11.05
N GLU A 113 11.53 -19.93 -10.31
CA GLU A 113 12.50 -20.67 -9.50
C GLU A 113 11.82 -21.46 -8.37
N SER A 114 10.93 -20.82 -7.62
CA SER A 114 10.23 -21.44 -6.48
C SER A 114 9.33 -22.61 -6.91
N LEU A 115 8.72 -22.52 -8.08
CA LEU A 115 7.84 -23.55 -8.61
C LEU A 115 8.55 -24.57 -9.52
N HIS A 116 9.85 -24.38 -9.76
CA HIS A 116 10.65 -25.21 -10.68
C HIS A 116 10.04 -25.34 -12.09
N ILE A 117 9.57 -24.22 -12.63
CA ILE A 117 8.97 -24.10 -13.97
C ILE A 117 9.58 -22.96 -14.76
N SER A 118 9.36 -22.93 -16.06
CA SER A 118 9.82 -21.84 -16.91
C SER A 118 9.02 -20.56 -16.67
N ARG A 119 9.62 -19.40 -16.98
CA ARG A 119 8.92 -18.09 -16.94
C ARG A 119 7.70 -18.05 -17.84
N GLY A 120 7.77 -18.71 -19.01
CA GLY A 120 6.64 -18.83 -19.93
C GLY A 120 5.47 -19.59 -19.29
N THR A 121 5.75 -20.69 -18.58
CA THR A 121 4.74 -21.45 -17.83
C THR A 121 4.13 -20.64 -16.70
N VAL A 122 4.92 -19.86 -15.95
CA VAL A 122 4.40 -18.94 -14.92
C VAL A 122 3.41 -17.97 -15.54
N ARG A 123 3.79 -17.35 -16.65
CA ARG A 123 2.91 -16.37 -17.34
C ARG A 123 1.62 -16.99 -17.82
N THR A 124 1.70 -18.18 -18.43
CA THR A 124 0.51 -18.91 -18.89
C THR A 124 -0.43 -19.25 -17.72
N ARG A 125 0.12 -19.76 -16.61
CA ARG A 125 -0.67 -20.04 -15.40
C ARG A 125 -1.27 -18.78 -14.79
N HIS A 126 -0.54 -17.69 -14.78
CA HIS A 126 -1.02 -16.40 -14.29
C HIS A 126 -2.24 -15.90 -15.11
N GLU A 127 -2.15 -15.92 -16.43
CA GLU A 127 -3.27 -15.50 -17.29
C GLU A 127 -4.48 -16.44 -17.13
N ALA A 128 -4.25 -17.74 -17.05
CA ALA A 128 -5.31 -18.71 -16.78
C ALA A 128 -5.98 -18.46 -15.42
N ALA A 129 -5.19 -18.20 -14.38
CA ALA A 129 -5.70 -17.89 -13.04
C ALA A 129 -6.56 -16.64 -13.03
N LEU A 130 -6.11 -15.56 -13.67
CA LEU A 130 -6.86 -14.30 -13.77
C LEU A 130 -8.19 -14.48 -14.53
N SER A 131 -8.22 -15.37 -15.53
CA SER A 131 -9.42 -15.61 -16.34
C SER A 131 -10.54 -16.32 -15.58
N ILE A 132 -10.19 -17.11 -14.56
CA ILE A 132 -11.16 -17.87 -13.76
C ILE A 132 -11.43 -17.26 -12.39
N LEU A 133 -10.64 -16.27 -11.97
CA LEU A 133 -10.82 -15.61 -10.69
C LEU A 133 -12.14 -14.84 -10.64
N ILE A 134 -12.96 -15.18 -9.67
CA ILE A 134 -14.24 -14.51 -9.42
C ILE A 134 -14.00 -13.43 -8.36
N LEU A 135 -14.25 -12.17 -8.72
CA LEU A 135 -14.15 -11.07 -7.77
C LEU A 135 -15.23 -11.18 -6.69
N PRO A 136 -14.98 -10.69 -5.47
CA PRO A 136 -16.00 -10.60 -4.45
C PRO A 136 -17.14 -9.65 -4.88
N ASP A 137 -18.33 -9.82 -4.32
CA ASP A 137 -19.49 -8.97 -4.61
C ASP A 137 -19.23 -7.49 -4.32
N HIS A 138 -18.42 -7.21 -3.31
CA HIS A 138 -18.02 -5.88 -2.88
C HIS A 138 -16.50 -5.77 -2.82
N PRO A 139 -15.82 -5.67 -3.98
CA PRO A 139 -14.38 -5.57 -3.99
C PRO A 139 -13.93 -4.24 -3.37
N ILE A 140 -12.93 -4.31 -2.51
CA ILE A 140 -12.30 -3.11 -1.97
C ILE A 140 -11.66 -2.33 -3.13
N ASP A 141 -11.91 -1.02 -3.17
CA ASP A 141 -11.34 -0.09 -4.11
C ASP A 141 -10.56 0.98 -3.35
N ILE A 142 -9.24 0.97 -3.49
CA ILE A 142 -8.34 1.91 -2.79
C ILE A 142 -8.54 3.37 -3.20
N ASN A 143 -9.16 3.62 -4.34
CA ASN A 143 -9.48 4.95 -4.85
C ASN A 143 -10.85 5.46 -4.38
N ASN A 144 -11.68 4.57 -3.83
CA ASN A 144 -12.99 4.91 -3.29
C ASN A 144 -13.19 4.31 -1.89
N PRO A 145 -12.48 4.84 -0.87
CA PRO A 145 -12.51 4.31 0.50
C PRO A 145 -13.87 4.41 1.18
N LEU A 146 -14.81 5.20 0.64
CA LEU A 146 -16.18 5.32 1.18
C LEU A 146 -17.03 4.07 0.89
N ARG A 147 -16.59 3.19 0.01
CA ARG A 147 -17.11 1.82 -0.17
C ARG A 147 -16.39 0.82 0.75
N LYS A 148 -16.09 1.18 1.98
CA LYS A 148 -15.77 0.15 2.98
C LYS A 148 -16.98 -0.78 3.02
N SER A 149 -16.80 -2.00 2.55
CA SER A 149 -17.79 -3.05 2.75
C SER A 149 -18.15 -3.03 4.23
N ALA A 150 -19.41 -2.89 4.52
CA ALA A 150 -19.88 -3.10 5.88
C ALA A 150 -19.28 -4.44 6.32
N ARG A 151 -18.38 -4.43 7.31
CA ARG A 151 -18.02 -5.64 8.02
C ARG A 151 -19.34 -6.32 8.35
N PRO A 152 -19.58 -7.57 7.94
CA PRO A 152 -20.71 -8.27 8.49
C PRO A 152 -20.50 -8.20 10.00
N ALA A 153 -21.48 -7.60 10.68
CA ALA A 153 -21.49 -7.57 12.14
C ALA A 153 -21.22 -9.00 12.58
N ALA A 154 -20.16 -9.20 13.36
CA ALA A 154 -19.85 -10.50 13.91
C ALA A 154 -21.12 -10.99 14.60
N ALA A 155 -21.73 -12.00 14.03
CA ALA A 155 -22.86 -12.67 14.68
C ALA A 155 -22.28 -13.35 15.91
N TRP A 156 -22.70 -12.86 17.07
CA TRP A 156 -22.46 -13.48 18.38
C TRP A 156 -23.32 -14.72 18.51
#